data_88ba561a204e33071c652aa67fdfa073
#
_entry.id   88ba561a204e33071c652aa67fdfa073
#
_cell.length_a   1.000
_cell.length_b   1.000
_cell.length_c   1.000
_cell.angle_alpha   90.00
_cell.angle_beta   90.00
_cell.angle_gamma   90.00
#
_symmetry.space_group_name_H-M   'P 1'
#
loop_
_entity.id
_entity.type
_entity.pdbx_description
1 polymer ?
#
loop_
_entity_poly.entity_id
_entity_poly.type
_entity_poly.pdbx_seq_one_letter_code
_entity_poly.pdbx_strand_id
1 'polypeptide(L)'
;MKFDPNKQSFKDNHRLMIGSIVPRPIAFVSTKSKNGILNLAPFSYFNGVCSNPPTIMFAPARRGYDGLTKDTLNNIRDTEEFVVNIVSEEIVEPMVACATDFEKEVNEFEVSGLTPVDSVKVAPPCVKESKVSFECRLQTIVPVGEAEPGGGFVVIGNIVMFHVDDDVYRDGRIDLEALNPVGRLAGN
;
A
#
# COMPACT_ATOMS: atom_id res chain seq x y z
N MET A 1 -9.19 -28.19 15.00
CA MET A 1 -8.00 -28.56 14.20
C MET A 1 -6.79 -27.77 14.69
N LYS A 2 -5.59 -28.31 14.51
CA LYS A 2 -4.32 -27.64 14.84
C LYS A 2 -3.41 -27.76 13.62
N PHE A 3 -2.79 -26.66 13.22
CA PHE A 3 -1.88 -26.60 12.08
C PHE A 3 -0.50 -26.11 12.56
N ASP A 4 0.54 -26.88 12.24
CA ASP A 4 1.92 -26.50 12.50
C ASP A 4 2.46 -25.79 11.24
N PRO A 5 2.78 -24.48 11.29
CA PRO A 5 3.22 -23.74 10.12
C PRO A 5 4.52 -24.28 9.48
N ASN A 6 5.35 -24.99 10.27
CA ASN A 6 6.57 -25.60 9.74
C ASN A 6 6.31 -26.89 8.93
N LYS A 7 5.08 -27.42 8.98
CA LYS A 7 4.65 -28.63 8.25
C LYS A 7 3.74 -28.30 7.06
N GLN A 8 3.59 -27.05 6.73
CA GLN A 8 2.74 -26.56 5.65
C GLN A 8 3.58 -25.76 4.63
N SER A 9 3.05 -25.67 3.41
CA SER A 9 3.61 -24.76 2.42
C SER A 9 3.38 -23.30 2.83
N PHE A 10 4.22 -22.37 2.35
CA PHE A 10 3.99 -20.94 2.59
C PHE A 10 2.63 -20.48 2.02
N LYS A 11 2.12 -21.12 0.95
CA LYS A 11 0.81 -20.84 0.36
C LYS A 11 -0.34 -21.21 1.30
N ASP A 12 -0.22 -22.34 2.02
CA ASP A 12 -1.24 -22.77 2.98
C ASP A 12 -1.22 -21.88 4.23
N ASN A 13 -0.03 -21.53 4.73
CA ASN A 13 0.14 -20.54 5.78
C ASN A 13 -0.48 -19.19 5.37
N HIS A 14 -0.21 -18.74 4.15
CA HIS A 14 -0.80 -17.51 3.62
C HIS A 14 -2.33 -17.55 3.62
N ARG A 15 -2.94 -18.65 3.15
CA ARG A 15 -4.41 -18.82 3.15
C ARG A 15 -5.01 -18.72 4.56
N LEU A 16 -4.38 -19.36 5.56
CA LEU A 16 -4.82 -19.26 6.95
C LEU A 16 -4.72 -17.83 7.48
N MET A 17 -3.60 -17.13 7.18
CA MET A 17 -3.40 -15.76 7.61
C MET A 17 -4.43 -14.81 6.98
N ILE A 18 -4.61 -14.82 5.65
CA ILE A 18 -5.53 -13.91 4.98
C ILE A 18 -7.00 -14.23 5.27
N GLY A 19 -7.33 -15.47 5.65
CA GLY A 19 -8.67 -15.86 6.08
C GLY A 19 -8.99 -15.48 7.52
N SER A 20 -7.97 -15.28 8.36
CA SER A 20 -8.12 -14.97 9.79
C SER A 20 -7.94 -13.47 10.08
N ILE A 21 -7.09 -12.78 9.33
CA ILE A 21 -6.80 -11.35 9.50
C ILE A 21 -7.68 -10.57 8.52
N VAL A 22 -8.90 -10.30 8.92
CA VAL A 22 -9.92 -9.62 8.10
C VAL A 22 -10.83 -8.74 8.96
N PRO A 23 -11.36 -7.61 8.44
CA PRO A 23 -10.95 -6.94 7.21
C PRO A 23 -9.56 -6.28 7.35
N ARG A 24 -8.80 -6.24 6.27
CA ARG A 24 -7.52 -5.52 6.24
C ARG A 24 -7.70 -4.19 5.54
N PRO A 25 -7.21 -3.07 6.10
CA PRO A 25 -7.13 -1.82 5.35
C PRO A 25 -6.16 -1.96 4.17
N ILE A 26 -6.34 -1.13 3.16
CA ILE A 26 -5.54 -1.16 1.93
C ILE A 26 -4.71 0.12 1.86
N ALA A 27 -3.39 -0.01 1.83
CA ALA A 27 -2.48 1.05 1.42
C ALA A 27 -2.37 1.03 -0.10
N PHE A 28 -2.95 1.99 -0.79
CA PHE A 28 -2.76 2.19 -2.22
C PHE A 28 -1.59 3.13 -2.40
N VAL A 29 -0.42 2.55 -2.64
CA VAL A 29 0.86 3.24 -2.53
C VAL A 29 1.31 3.75 -3.88
N SER A 30 1.50 5.07 -4.00
CA SER A 30 2.18 5.69 -5.13
C SER A 30 3.63 5.97 -4.80
N THR A 31 4.50 5.71 -5.76
CA THR A 31 5.93 5.98 -5.72
C THR A 31 6.40 6.57 -7.03
N LYS A 32 7.59 7.16 -7.02
CA LYS A 32 8.25 7.69 -8.21
C LYS A 32 9.69 7.19 -8.24
N SER A 33 10.09 6.58 -9.34
CA SER A 33 11.48 6.14 -9.50
C SER A 33 12.44 7.32 -9.66
N LYS A 34 13.74 7.10 -9.49
CA LYS A 34 14.77 8.12 -9.80
C LYS A 34 14.71 8.64 -11.23
N ASN A 35 14.17 7.82 -12.14
CA ASN A 35 14.01 8.19 -13.55
C ASN A 35 12.69 8.88 -13.85
N GLY A 36 11.88 9.17 -12.82
CA GLY A 36 10.60 9.86 -12.95
C GLY A 36 9.39 8.98 -13.29
N ILE A 37 9.57 7.67 -13.43
CA ILE A 37 8.46 6.73 -13.70
C ILE A 37 7.60 6.61 -12.46
N LEU A 38 6.29 6.79 -12.62
CA LEU A 38 5.32 6.62 -11.56
C LEU A 38 4.95 5.14 -11.41
N ASN A 39 4.68 4.72 -10.18
CA ASN A 39 4.18 3.39 -9.87
C ASN A 39 3.06 3.51 -8.83
N LEU A 40 2.02 2.69 -8.95
CA LEU A 40 0.85 2.71 -8.08
C LEU A 40 0.38 1.27 -7.80
N ALA A 41 0.48 0.81 -6.56
CA ALA A 41 0.18 -0.57 -6.19
C ALA A 41 -0.52 -0.71 -4.84
N PRO A 42 -1.51 -1.62 -4.67
CA PRO A 42 -2.21 -1.86 -3.42
C PRO A 42 -1.50 -2.89 -2.53
N PHE A 43 -1.49 -2.62 -1.22
CA PHE A 43 -0.97 -3.52 -0.17
C PHE A 43 -1.97 -3.62 0.97
N SER A 44 -2.35 -4.84 1.35
CA SER A 44 -3.32 -5.06 2.42
C SER A 44 -2.74 -5.51 3.76
N TYR A 45 -1.45 -5.69 3.88
CA TYR A 45 -0.78 -5.73 5.17
C TYR A 45 -0.37 -4.29 5.53
N PHE A 46 -1.31 -3.54 6.08
CA PHE A 46 -1.19 -2.10 6.33
C PHE A 46 -1.85 -1.73 7.66
N ASN A 47 -1.19 -0.86 8.44
CA ASN A 47 -1.78 -0.30 9.66
C ASN A 47 -1.05 0.98 10.11
N GLY A 48 -1.69 1.73 11.04
CA GLY A 48 -1.03 2.75 11.85
C GLY A 48 -0.11 2.12 12.90
N VAL A 49 1.00 2.78 13.22
CA VAL A 49 1.99 2.35 14.23
C VAL A 49 1.92 3.22 15.48
N CYS A 50 2.04 4.53 15.32
CA CYS A 50 1.94 5.50 16.42
C CYS A 50 1.52 6.88 15.89
N SER A 51 1.16 7.77 16.81
CA SER A 51 0.65 9.12 16.48
C SER A 51 1.65 10.26 16.77
N ASN A 52 2.80 9.97 17.37
CA ASN A 52 3.82 10.98 17.66
C ASN A 52 5.25 10.44 17.46
N PRO A 53 5.88 10.70 16.31
CA PRO A 53 5.29 11.27 15.10
C PRO A 53 4.25 10.34 14.48
N PRO A 54 3.31 10.83 13.65
CA PRO A 54 2.33 9.98 12.99
C PRO A 54 3.05 9.03 12.04
N THR A 55 2.94 7.74 12.31
CA THR A 55 3.73 6.69 11.65
C THR A 55 2.82 5.55 11.24
N ILE A 56 3.04 5.07 10.02
CA ILE A 56 2.33 3.93 9.42
C ILE A 56 3.31 2.84 9.03
N MET A 57 2.79 1.64 8.84
CA MET A 57 3.52 0.55 8.20
C MET A 57 2.70 -0.15 7.14
N PHE A 58 3.35 -0.62 6.08
CA PHE A 58 2.78 -1.62 5.19
C PHE A 58 3.83 -2.68 4.84
N ALA A 59 3.37 -3.86 4.41
CA ALA A 59 4.30 -4.97 4.18
C ALA A 59 4.17 -5.52 2.76
N PRO A 60 5.04 -5.08 1.82
CA PRO A 60 5.15 -5.68 0.50
C PRO A 60 5.80 -7.06 0.60
N ALA A 61 5.08 -8.09 0.15
CA ALA A 61 5.64 -9.42 -0.04
C ALA A 61 6.53 -9.45 -1.30
N ARG A 62 7.48 -10.39 -1.33
CA ARG A 62 8.20 -10.73 -2.57
C ARG A 62 7.24 -11.29 -3.61
N ARG A 63 7.58 -11.10 -4.89
CA ARG A 63 6.79 -11.66 -5.99
C ARG A 63 6.73 -13.19 -5.87
N GLY A 64 5.54 -13.75 -6.07
CA GLY A 64 5.28 -15.17 -5.83
C GLY A 64 5.90 -16.12 -6.87
N TYR A 65 6.33 -15.62 -8.03
CA TYR A 65 6.85 -16.43 -9.12
C TYR A 65 8.38 -16.39 -9.24
N ASP A 66 9.05 -15.32 -8.87
CA ASP A 66 10.51 -15.15 -8.99
C ASP A 66 11.22 -14.78 -7.68
N GLY A 67 10.46 -14.45 -6.63
CA GLY A 67 11.01 -14.03 -5.32
C GLY A 67 11.64 -12.65 -5.31
N LEU A 68 11.56 -11.89 -6.41
CA LEU A 68 12.11 -10.54 -6.49
C LEU A 68 11.27 -9.53 -5.70
N THR A 69 11.85 -8.37 -5.48
CA THR A 69 11.18 -7.24 -4.82
C THR A 69 10.27 -6.51 -5.80
N LYS A 70 9.15 -5.97 -5.29
CA LYS A 70 8.23 -5.13 -6.09
C LYS A 70 8.84 -3.76 -6.35
N ASP A 71 8.45 -3.12 -7.45
CA ASP A 71 8.96 -1.81 -7.85
C ASP A 71 8.65 -0.72 -6.83
N THR A 72 7.49 -0.77 -6.19
CA THR A 72 7.16 0.09 -5.04
C THR A 72 8.25 0.08 -3.96
N LEU A 73 8.73 -1.12 -3.57
CA LEU A 73 9.78 -1.24 -2.57
C LEU A 73 11.12 -0.71 -3.07
N ASN A 74 11.45 -0.99 -4.33
CA ASN A 74 12.69 -0.52 -4.96
C ASN A 74 12.70 1.01 -5.02
N ASN A 75 11.60 1.62 -5.46
CA ASN A 75 11.46 3.07 -5.51
C ASN A 75 11.61 3.71 -4.12
N ILE A 76 10.95 3.13 -3.09
CA ILE A 76 11.06 3.64 -1.71
C ILE A 76 12.49 3.53 -1.17
N ARG A 77 13.22 2.45 -1.47
CA ARG A 77 14.64 2.33 -1.11
C ARG A 77 15.50 3.41 -1.75
N ASP A 78 15.16 3.76 -2.96
CA ASP A 78 15.93 4.67 -3.79
C ASP A 78 15.66 6.15 -3.50
N THR A 79 14.42 6.49 -3.12
CA THR A 79 13.95 7.88 -2.98
C THR A 79 13.57 8.26 -1.57
N GLU A 80 13.35 7.27 -0.68
CA GLU A 80 12.91 7.42 0.70
C GLU A 80 11.54 8.12 0.85
N GLU A 81 10.75 8.18 -0.24
CA GLU A 81 9.47 8.87 -0.29
C GLU A 81 8.37 8.00 -0.91
N PHE A 82 7.14 8.15 -0.41
CA PHE A 82 5.94 7.50 -0.95
C PHE A 82 4.67 8.20 -0.48
N VAL A 83 3.56 7.92 -1.15
CA VAL A 83 2.23 8.37 -0.71
C VAL A 83 1.35 7.15 -0.50
N VAL A 84 0.55 7.15 0.56
CA VAL A 84 -0.52 6.18 0.78
C VAL A 84 -1.86 6.86 0.51
N ASN A 85 -2.60 6.34 -0.46
CA ASN A 85 -3.93 6.80 -0.81
C ASN A 85 -4.96 5.83 -0.22
N ILE A 86 -5.96 6.33 0.49
CA ILE A 86 -7.00 5.49 1.09
C ILE A 86 -8.02 5.12 0.03
N VAL A 87 -8.35 3.85 -0.05
CA VAL A 87 -9.27 3.31 -1.06
C VAL A 87 -10.71 3.44 -0.58
N SER A 88 -11.51 4.22 -1.31
CA SER A 88 -12.96 4.25 -1.21
C SER A 88 -13.60 3.30 -2.24
N GLU A 89 -14.91 3.01 -2.11
CA GLU A 89 -15.64 2.17 -3.06
C GLU A 89 -15.53 2.70 -4.50
N GLU A 90 -15.49 4.01 -4.67
CA GLU A 90 -15.44 4.68 -5.98
C GLU A 90 -14.18 4.33 -6.80
N ILE A 91 -13.06 4.00 -6.14
CA ILE A 91 -11.78 3.69 -6.80
C ILE A 91 -11.35 2.23 -6.66
N VAL A 92 -12.26 1.34 -6.25
CA VAL A 92 -11.95 -0.10 -6.07
C VAL A 92 -11.54 -0.76 -7.39
N GLU A 93 -12.30 -0.57 -8.46
CA GLU A 93 -12.00 -1.20 -9.76
C GLU A 93 -10.65 -0.72 -10.34
N PRO A 94 -10.38 0.60 -10.41
CA PRO A 94 -9.05 1.10 -10.77
C PRO A 94 -7.93 0.56 -9.89
N MET A 95 -8.14 0.48 -8.57
CA MET A 95 -7.15 -0.07 -7.65
C MET A 95 -6.89 -1.56 -7.92
N VAL A 96 -7.92 -2.34 -8.24
CA VAL A 96 -7.75 -3.78 -8.57
C VAL A 96 -6.94 -3.94 -9.85
N ALA A 97 -7.11 -3.08 -10.85
CA ALA A 97 -6.28 -3.09 -12.06
C ALA A 97 -4.78 -2.93 -11.74
N CYS A 98 -4.44 -2.08 -10.74
CA CYS A 98 -3.07 -1.86 -10.27
C CYS A 98 -2.52 -3.01 -9.39
N ALA A 99 -3.30 -4.06 -9.11
CA ALA A 99 -2.81 -5.22 -8.35
C ALA A 99 -2.02 -6.22 -9.20
N THR A 100 -2.02 -6.05 -10.52
CA THR A 100 -1.26 -6.88 -11.46
C THR A 100 0.23 -6.56 -11.36
N ASP A 101 1.09 -7.59 -11.47
CA ASP A 101 2.53 -7.40 -11.60
C ASP A 101 2.83 -7.00 -13.06
N PHE A 102 3.02 -5.71 -13.28
CA PHE A 102 3.43 -5.15 -14.59
C PHE A 102 4.95 -5.11 -14.74
N GLU A 103 5.41 -4.88 -15.96
CA GLU A 103 6.80 -4.52 -16.23
C GLU A 103 7.11 -3.15 -15.61
N LYS A 104 8.34 -2.97 -15.20
CA LYS A 104 8.80 -1.82 -14.39
C LYS A 104 8.63 -0.44 -15.09
N GLU A 105 8.52 -0.43 -16.42
CA GLU A 105 8.32 0.77 -17.24
C GLU A 105 6.84 1.18 -17.35
N VAL A 106 5.92 0.33 -16.89
CA VAL A 106 4.48 0.60 -16.93
C VAL A 106 4.10 1.57 -15.82
N ASN A 107 3.34 2.60 -16.19
CA ASN A 107 2.76 3.56 -15.28
C ASN A 107 1.32 3.15 -14.95
N GLU A 108 1.07 2.65 -13.75
CA GLU A 108 -0.25 2.16 -13.36
C GLU A 108 -1.31 3.26 -13.26
N PHE A 109 -0.94 4.54 -13.15
CA PHE A 109 -1.91 5.64 -13.28
C PHE A 109 -2.55 5.65 -14.68
N GLU A 110 -1.76 5.41 -15.73
CA GLU A 110 -2.29 5.32 -17.10
C GLU A 110 -3.16 4.08 -17.30
N VAL A 111 -2.76 2.94 -16.72
CA VAL A 111 -3.50 1.67 -16.82
C VAL A 111 -4.86 1.77 -16.10
N SER A 112 -4.88 2.39 -14.93
CA SER A 112 -6.08 2.50 -14.11
C SER A 112 -6.99 3.67 -14.50
N GLY A 113 -6.47 4.65 -15.26
CA GLY A 113 -7.17 5.90 -15.57
C GLY A 113 -7.28 6.86 -14.39
N LEU A 114 -6.56 6.58 -13.28
CA LEU A 114 -6.50 7.48 -12.13
C LEU A 114 -5.58 8.67 -12.42
N THR A 115 -5.89 9.80 -11.80
CA THR A 115 -5.22 11.07 -12.05
C THR A 115 -4.13 11.35 -11.00
N PRO A 116 -2.84 11.43 -11.38
CA PRO A 116 -1.81 11.86 -10.44
C PRO A 116 -1.92 13.37 -10.17
N VAL A 117 -1.81 13.76 -8.89
CA VAL A 117 -1.76 15.16 -8.45
C VAL A 117 -0.50 15.37 -7.62
N ASP A 118 0.21 16.46 -7.88
CA ASP A 118 1.46 16.77 -7.19
C ASP A 118 1.28 16.83 -5.67
N SER A 119 2.18 16.18 -4.98
CA SER A 119 2.33 16.25 -3.53
C SER A 119 2.97 17.57 -3.09
N VAL A 120 2.87 17.90 -1.80
CA VAL A 120 3.41 19.14 -1.21
C VAL A 120 4.81 18.95 -0.63
N LYS A 121 5.09 17.79 -0.05
CA LYS A 121 6.32 17.49 0.73
C LYS A 121 7.21 16.41 0.13
N VAL A 122 6.67 15.59 -0.79
CA VAL A 122 7.38 14.46 -1.40
C VAL A 122 7.20 14.47 -2.92
N ALA A 123 8.05 13.75 -3.65
CA ALA A 123 8.01 13.70 -5.10
C ALA A 123 6.96 12.73 -5.71
N PRO A 124 6.59 11.60 -5.07
CA PRO A 124 5.49 10.76 -5.53
C PRO A 124 4.15 11.50 -5.47
N PRO A 125 3.26 11.38 -6.48
CA PRO A 125 1.98 12.08 -6.50
C PRO A 125 0.93 11.42 -5.60
N CYS A 126 -0.06 12.20 -5.16
CA CYS A 126 -1.34 11.69 -4.67
C CYS A 126 -2.21 11.18 -5.83
N VAL A 127 -3.19 10.33 -5.52
CA VAL A 127 -4.29 9.98 -6.41
C VAL A 127 -5.42 10.99 -6.21
N LYS A 128 -5.80 11.74 -7.25
CA LYS A 128 -6.83 12.79 -7.17
C LYS A 128 -8.17 12.28 -6.67
N GLU A 129 -8.54 11.08 -7.07
CA GLU A 129 -9.82 10.44 -6.74
C GLU A 129 -9.83 9.82 -5.33
N SER A 130 -8.69 9.81 -4.63
CA SER A 130 -8.62 9.38 -3.23
C SER A 130 -8.97 10.53 -2.30
N LYS A 131 -10.01 10.38 -1.50
CA LYS A 131 -10.51 11.40 -0.56
C LYS A 131 -9.55 11.66 0.61
N VAL A 132 -8.63 10.72 0.88
CA VAL A 132 -7.62 10.87 1.94
C VAL A 132 -6.30 10.29 1.45
N SER A 133 -5.22 11.10 1.52
CA SER A 133 -3.88 10.66 1.17
C SER A 133 -2.85 11.10 2.23
N PHE A 134 -1.82 10.28 2.41
CA PHE A 134 -0.73 10.51 3.36
C PHE A 134 0.58 10.60 2.61
N GLU A 135 1.21 11.77 2.56
CA GLU A 135 2.60 11.87 2.11
C GLU A 135 3.53 11.35 3.21
N CYS A 136 4.44 10.47 2.84
CA CYS A 136 5.28 9.76 3.78
C CYS A 136 6.76 9.85 3.42
N ARG A 137 7.60 9.94 4.46
CA ARG A 137 9.03 9.70 4.36
C ARG A 137 9.40 8.39 5.04
N LEU A 138 10.28 7.65 4.41
CA LEU A 138 10.77 6.38 4.92
C LEU A 138 11.47 6.60 6.26
N GLN A 139 11.09 5.80 7.26
CA GLN A 139 11.82 5.68 8.51
C GLN A 139 12.75 4.47 8.48
N THR A 140 12.25 3.31 8.08
CA THR A 140 13.05 2.08 7.97
C THR A 140 12.34 1.02 7.12
N ILE A 141 13.13 0.09 6.61
CA ILE A 141 12.66 -1.13 5.96
C ILE A 141 13.27 -2.32 6.69
N VAL A 142 12.41 -3.20 7.19
CA VAL A 142 12.83 -4.42 7.89
C VAL A 142 12.54 -5.63 7.00
N PRO A 143 13.56 -6.40 6.58
CA PRO A 143 13.31 -7.66 5.89
C PRO A 143 12.71 -8.69 6.87
N VAL A 144 11.76 -9.48 6.40
CA VAL A 144 11.07 -10.52 7.19
C VAL A 144 10.97 -11.80 6.38
N GLY A 145 11.30 -12.93 7.00
CA GLY A 145 11.34 -14.23 6.34
C GLY A 145 12.54 -14.37 5.39
N GLU A 146 12.47 -15.40 4.56
CA GLU A 146 13.56 -15.76 3.64
C GLU A 146 13.54 -14.90 2.36
N ALA A 147 14.68 -14.89 1.65
CA ALA A 147 14.84 -14.12 0.40
C ALA A 147 14.24 -14.86 -0.82
N GLU A 148 13.04 -15.43 -0.64
CA GLU A 148 12.31 -16.24 -1.62
C GLU A 148 10.80 -15.96 -1.57
N PRO A 149 9.97 -16.53 -2.46
CA PRO A 149 8.51 -16.39 -2.40
C PRO A 149 7.96 -16.76 -1.02
N GLY A 150 7.11 -15.89 -0.46
CA GLY A 150 6.59 -16.01 0.91
C GLY A 150 7.28 -15.13 1.93
N GLY A 151 8.52 -14.70 1.69
CA GLY A 151 9.18 -13.65 2.45
C GLY A 151 8.71 -12.26 2.02
N GLY A 152 9.11 -11.24 2.78
CA GLY A 152 8.68 -9.87 2.52
C GLY A 152 9.45 -8.84 3.32
N PHE A 153 8.84 -7.66 3.44
CA PHE A 153 9.44 -6.52 4.13
C PHE A 153 8.37 -5.79 4.92
N VAL A 154 8.75 -5.15 6.01
CA VAL A 154 7.92 -4.13 6.66
C VAL A 154 8.53 -2.78 6.33
N VAL A 155 7.77 -1.95 5.62
CA VAL A 155 8.10 -0.55 5.36
C VAL A 155 7.44 0.28 6.44
N ILE A 156 8.21 1.05 7.18
CA ILE A 156 7.72 1.99 8.19
C ILE A 156 8.02 3.40 7.70
N GLY A 157 7.01 4.26 7.68
CA GLY A 157 7.15 5.64 7.22
C GLY A 157 6.41 6.63 8.11
N ASN A 158 7.01 7.81 8.26
CA ASN A 158 6.41 8.94 8.96
C ASN A 158 5.53 9.73 8.00
N ILE A 159 4.30 10.01 8.41
CA ILE A 159 3.41 10.90 7.66
C ILE A 159 3.90 12.34 7.85
N VAL A 160 4.19 13.00 6.74
CA VAL A 160 4.68 14.39 6.71
C VAL A 160 3.63 15.39 6.22
N MET A 161 2.53 14.89 5.62
CA MET A 161 1.37 15.67 5.21
C MET A 161 0.16 14.76 5.12
N PHE A 162 -0.98 15.23 5.62
CA PHE A 162 -2.29 14.64 5.39
C PHE A 162 -3.04 15.48 4.35
N HIS A 163 -3.55 14.86 3.31
CA HIS A 163 -4.55 15.41 2.41
C HIS A 163 -5.90 14.81 2.77
N VAL A 164 -6.88 15.64 2.97
CA VAL A 164 -8.23 15.22 3.35
C VAL A 164 -9.21 16.12 2.62
N ASP A 165 -10.10 15.54 1.85
CA ASP A 165 -11.16 16.29 1.17
C ASP A 165 -12.13 16.88 2.19
N ASP A 166 -12.58 18.10 1.94
CA ASP A 166 -13.53 18.79 2.81
C ASP A 166 -14.83 18.00 2.99
N ASP A 167 -15.25 17.24 1.98
CA ASP A 167 -16.47 16.44 2.00
C ASP A 167 -16.44 15.28 3.01
N VAL A 168 -15.24 14.81 3.39
CA VAL A 168 -15.07 13.71 4.36
C VAL A 168 -14.59 14.20 5.72
N TYR A 169 -14.37 15.51 5.92
CA TYR A 169 -13.89 16.06 7.18
C TYR A 169 -14.99 16.85 7.90
N ARG A 170 -15.43 16.37 9.06
CA ARG A 170 -16.49 17.01 9.85
C ARG A 170 -16.12 17.02 11.32
N ASP A 171 -16.23 18.17 11.95
CA ASP A 171 -16.03 18.35 13.40
C ASP A 171 -14.72 17.74 13.95
N GLY A 172 -13.62 17.87 13.20
CA GLY A 172 -12.31 17.34 13.58
C GLY A 172 -12.14 15.84 13.34
N ARG A 173 -13.02 15.19 12.57
CA ARG A 173 -13.02 13.73 12.32
C ARG A 173 -13.27 13.42 10.87
N ILE A 174 -12.80 12.24 10.45
CA ILE A 174 -13.19 11.66 9.17
C ILE A 174 -14.58 11.04 9.29
N ASP A 175 -15.48 11.47 8.42
CA ASP A 175 -16.82 10.88 8.26
C ASP A 175 -16.69 9.56 7.47
N LEU A 176 -16.96 8.44 8.14
CA LEU A 176 -16.80 7.11 7.54
C LEU A 176 -17.82 6.83 6.45
N GLU A 177 -19.04 7.38 6.54
CA GLU A 177 -20.05 7.21 5.49
C GLU A 177 -19.64 7.97 4.22
N ALA A 178 -19.14 9.20 4.37
CA ALA A 178 -18.65 10.00 3.25
C ALA A 178 -17.35 9.46 2.65
N LEU A 179 -16.44 8.93 3.47
CA LEU A 179 -15.22 8.27 2.99
C LEU A 179 -15.51 6.94 2.31
N ASN A 180 -16.46 6.16 2.82
CA ASN A 180 -16.84 4.82 2.34
C ASN A 180 -15.63 3.92 2.04
N PRO A 181 -14.75 3.67 3.05
CA PRO A 181 -13.49 2.99 2.84
C PRO A 181 -13.68 1.49 2.60
N VAL A 182 -12.83 0.92 1.76
CA VAL A 182 -12.86 -0.51 1.43
C VAL A 182 -11.76 -1.26 2.15
N GLY A 183 -12.11 -2.44 2.68
CA GLY A 183 -11.18 -3.39 3.28
C GLY A 183 -11.04 -4.67 2.48
N ARG A 184 -9.82 -5.24 2.45
CA ARG A 184 -9.55 -6.54 1.86
C ARG A 184 -10.04 -7.65 2.78
N LEU A 185 -10.89 -8.51 2.25
CA LEU A 185 -11.28 -9.76 2.88
C LEU A 185 -10.38 -10.92 2.41
N ALA A 186 -10.74 -12.15 2.83
CA ALA A 186 -10.12 -13.36 2.29
C ALA A 186 -10.40 -13.42 0.78
N GLY A 187 -9.35 -13.61 0.00
CA GLY A 187 -9.45 -13.80 -1.44
C GLY A 187 -9.27 -15.27 -1.82
N ASN A 188 -9.83 -15.65 -2.95
CA ASN A 188 -9.52 -16.94 -3.59
C ASN A 188 -8.23 -16.81 -4.38
#